data_a5d94567183ea86ee39b36111eb2354e
#
_entry.id   a5d94567183ea86ee39b36111eb2354e
#
_cell.length_a   1.000
_cell.length_b   1.000
_cell.length_c   1.000
_cell.angle_alpha   90.00
_cell.angle_beta   90.00
_cell.angle_gamma   90.00
#
_symmetry.space_group_name_H-M   'P 1'
#
loop_
_entity.id
_entity.type
_entity.pdbx_description
1 polymer ?
#
loop_
_entity_poly.entity_id
_entity_poly.type
_entity_poly.pdbx_seq_one_letter_code
_entity_poly.pdbx_strand_id
1 'polypeptide(L)'
;AKFENVEEGLTVAKQVDEVTGLSTLVVIDPKRRGAAKVVRPQVKLIDAQGNEVKIPGTDHSVTIGFQVGALIQVRDGQDVGPGEVLARIPVEGQKTRDITGGLPRVAELFEARTPKDKGTLAEMTGTVSFGKETKGKVRLQITDPEGHVFEELVPKEKNILVHEGQVVNKGESIVDGPADPQDILRLLGIEELSRYIVDEVQDVYRLQGVKINDKHIEVIVRQMLRRVVVENVGESNYIGGEQVERSEILNTNDALQAAGKIPATYSNLLLGITKASLSTDSFISAASFQETTRVLTEAAIMGKRDELRGLKENVIVGRLIPAGTGMAYHQARKAKDAMDDAERRAIAEAEAAEMEASAEASVTEGAAPDAAAD
;
A
#
# COMPACT_ATOMS: atom_id res chain seq x y z
N ALA A 1 -10.51 40.74 -0.32
CA ALA A 1 -11.13 39.67 -1.10
C ALA A 1 -12.06 40.27 -2.16
N LYS A 2 -11.90 39.90 -3.43
CA LYS A 2 -12.78 40.32 -4.52
C LYS A 2 -13.46 39.09 -5.14
N PHE A 3 -14.77 39.15 -5.24
CA PHE A 3 -15.57 38.06 -5.83
C PHE A 3 -15.49 38.06 -7.37
N GLU A 4 -15.36 36.91 -7.94
CA GLU A 4 -15.45 36.70 -9.38
C GLU A 4 -16.40 35.54 -9.66
N ASN A 5 -17.36 35.77 -10.56
CA ASN A 5 -18.39 34.79 -10.93
C ASN A 5 -19.30 34.35 -9.74
N VAL A 6 -19.49 35.22 -8.76
CA VAL A 6 -20.39 35.00 -7.61
C VAL A 6 -21.69 35.73 -7.92
N GLU A 7 -22.69 35.03 -8.46
CA GLU A 7 -24.00 35.57 -8.81
C GLU A 7 -25.08 34.85 -7.99
N GLU A 8 -25.87 35.62 -7.23
CA GLU A 8 -26.95 35.06 -6.41
C GLU A 8 -28.04 34.43 -7.29
N GLY A 9 -28.40 33.20 -7.00
CA GLY A 9 -29.35 32.39 -7.77
C GLY A 9 -28.77 31.61 -8.95
N LEU A 10 -27.54 31.88 -9.39
CA LEU A 10 -26.85 31.19 -10.49
C LEU A 10 -25.71 30.31 -9.98
N THR A 11 -24.79 30.87 -9.20
CA THR A 11 -23.61 30.19 -8.66
C THR A 11 -23.64 30.07 -7.15
N VAL A 12 -24.37 30.94 -6.46
CA VAL A 12 -24.53 30.93 -4.99
C VAL A 12 -25.99 31.14 -4.60
N ALA A 13 -26.39 30.51 -3.51
CA ALA A 13 -27.67 30.73 -2.84
C ALA A 13 -27.45 31.35 -1.47
N LYS A 14 -28.32 32.30 -1.07
CA LYS A 14 -28.31 32.88 0.25
C LYS A 14 -29.07 31.96 1.21
N GLN A 15 -28.38 31.43 2.19
CA GLN A 15 -28.97 30.63 3.25
C GLN A 15 -28.95 31.45 4.55
N VAL A 16 -30.11 31.57 5.18
CA VAL A 16 -30.21 32.24 6.48
C VAL A 16 -30.20 31.17 7.54
N ASP A 17 -29.28 31.27 8.48
CA ASP A 17 -29.21 30.42 9.65
C ASP A 17 -30.35 30.84 10.61
N GLU A 18 -31.29 29.92 10.85
CA GLU A 18 -32.48 30.17 11.71
C GLU A 18 -32.09 30.42 13.18
N VAL A 19 -30.89 29.98 13.61
CA VAL A 19 -30.44 30.13 15.01
C VAL A 19 -29.71 31.45 15.23
N THR A 20 -28.88 31.88 14.27
CA THR A 20 -28.05 33.09 14.42
C THR A 20 -28.57 34.28 13.64
N GLY A 21 -29.53 34.09 12.73
CA GLY A 21 -30.09 35.15 11.86
C GLY A 21 -29.08 35.67 10.82
N LEU A 22 -27.87 35.11 10.75
CA LEU A 22 -26.83 35.50 9.81
C LEU A 22 -27.07 34.84 8.44
N SER A 23 -26.94 35.64 7.40
CA SER A 23 -27.03 35.14 6.03
C SER A 23 -25.64 34.75 5.51
N THR A 24 -25.49 33.47 5.14
CA THR A 24 -24.29 32.92 4.50
C THR A 24 -24.55 32.59 3.03
N LEU A 25 -23.52 32.74 2.19
CA LEU A 25 -23.59 32.38 0.78
C LEU A 25 -23.12 30.95 0.62
N VAL A 26 -23.98 30.11 0.06
CA VAL A 26 -23.70 28.69 -0.24
C VAL A 26 -23.50 28.53 -1.72
N VAL A 27 -22.42 27.89 -2.14
CA VAL A 27 -22.15 27.58 -3.54
C VAL A 27 -23.08 26.48 -4.02
N ILE A 28 -23.89 26.77 -5.04
CA ILE A 28 -24.81 25.80 -5.66
C ILE A 28 -24.25 25.30 -6.99
N ASP A 29 -24.63 24.07 -7.37
CA ASP A 29 -24.34 23.57 -8.70
C ASP A 29 -25.12 24.38 -9.75
N PRO A 30 -24.46 25.01 -10.72
CA PRO A 30 -25.14 25.73 -11.80
C PRO A 30 -25.91 24.74 -12.66
N LYS A 31 -27.12 24.37 -12.25
CA LYS A 31 -27.99 23.43 -12.96
C LYS A 31 -28.32 24.00 -14.34
N ARG A 32 -27.76 23.37 -15.35
CA ARG A 32 -28.17 23.26 -16.75
C ARG A 32 -29.42 24.10 -17.13
N ARG A 33 -29.21 25.33 -17.53
CA ARG A 33 -30.07 26.01 -18.50
C ARG A 33 -29.17 26.73 -19.51
N GLY A 34 -28.75 25.99 -20.53
CA GLY A 34 -28.36 26.59 -21.82
C GLY A 34 -27.08 27.43 -21.89
N ALA A 35 -26.18 27.41 -20.93
CA ALA A 35 -24.95 28.21 -20.99
C ALA A 35 -23.72 27.34 -21.30
N ALA A 36 -22.98 27.73 -22.30
CA ALA A 36 -21.86 27.01 -22.91
C ALA A 36 -20.56 26.99 -22.03
N LYS A 37 -20.56 27.52 -20.85
CA LYS A 37 -19.40 27.46 -19.91
C LYS A 37 -19.89 27.28 -18.47
N VAL A 38 -19.41 26.23 -17.81
CA VAL A 38 -19.56 26.07 -16.35
C VAL A 38 -18.62 27.08 -15.68
N VAL A 39 -19.17 28.20 -15.22
CA VAL A 39 -18.42 29.22 -14.51
C VAL A 39 -18.45 28.89 -13.04
N ARG A 40 -17.30 28.63 -12.43
CA ARG A 40 -17.19 28.37 -10.99
C ARG A 40 -16.99 29.68 -10.23
N PRO A 41 -17.64 29.86 -9.08
CA PRO A 41 -17.40 31.03 -8.20
C PRO A 41 -16.01 30.94 -7.61
N GLN A 42 -15.31 32.07 -7.61
CA GLN A 42 -13.94 32.19 -7.09
C GLN A 42 -13.72 33.53 -6.39
N VAL A 43 -12.73 33.55 -5.52
CA VAL A 43 -12.27 34.76 -4.85
C VAL A 43 -10.84 35.05 -5.25
N LYS A 44 -10.57 36.27 -5.66
CA LYS A 44 -9.23 36.81 -5.90
C LYS A 44 -8.79 37.66 -4.72
N LEU A 45 -7.53 37.53 -4.35
CA LEU A 45 -6.91 38.41 -3.37
C LEU A 45 -6.29 39.61 -4.07
N ILE A 46 -6.63 40.79 -3.58
CA ILE A 46 -6.18 42.10 -4.13
C ILE A 46 -5.43 42.86 -3.04
N ASP A 47 -4.32 43.47 -3.40
CA ASP A 47 -3.55 44.33 -2.53
C ASP A 47 -4.27 45.71 -2.29
N ALA A 48 -3.84 46.44 -1.27
CA ALA A 48 -4.36 47.78 -0.95
C ALA A 48 -4.27 48.80 -2.13
N GLN A 49 -3.47 48.51 -3.13
CA GLN A 49 -3.29 49.29 -4.36
C GLN A 49 -4.18 48.83 -5.52
N GLY A 50 -5.02 47.82 -5.33
CA GLY A 50 -5.92 47.28 -6.35
C GLY A 50 -5.27 46.27 -7.32
N ASN A 51 -4.03 45.85 -7.09
CA ASN A 51 -3.36 44.84 -7.90
C ASN A 51 -3.64 43.44 -7.37
N GLU A 52 -3.70 42.45 -8.25
CA GLU A 52 -3.85 41.04 -7.86
C GLU A 52 -2.60 40.54 -7.13
N VAL A 53 -2.78 39.94 -5.95
CA VAL A 53 -1.68 39.33 -5.18
C VAL A 53 -1.20 38.08 -5.94
N LYS A 54 0.11 38.01 -6.22
CA LYS A 54 0.73 36.88 -6.91
C LYS A 54 1.28 35.86 -5.92
N ILE A 55 1.27 34.59 -6.31
CA ILE A 55 1.92 33.51 -5.55
C ILE A 55 3.43 33.74 -5.53
N PRO A 56 4.11 33.69 -4.37
CA PRO A 56 5.55 33.89 -4.28
C PRO A 56 6.32 32.95 -5.24
N GLY A 57 7.13 33.53 -6.14
CA GLY A 57 7.92 32.80 -7.09
C GLY A 57 7.24 32.48 -8.43
N THR A 58 5.99 32.89 -8.65
CA THR A 58 5.26 32.68 -9.90
C THR A 58 4.59 33.97 -10.37
N ASP A 59 4.23 34.06 -11.67
CA ASP A 59 3.46 35.18 -12.21
C ASP A 59 1.94 35.02 -12.09
N HIS A 60 1.49 33.95 -11.42
CA HIS A 60 0.07 33.64 -11.26
C HIS A 60 -0.56 34.37 -10.07
N SER A 61 -1.76 34.93 -10.28
CA SER A 61 -2.54 35.57 -9.23
C SER A 61 -3.16 34.53 -8.29
N VAL A 62 -3.24 34.87 -6.99
CA VAL A 62 -3.91 34.01 -6.00
C VAL A 62 -5.42 34.04 -6.24
N THR A 63 -5.92 32.96 -6.84
CA THR A 63 -7.34 32.75 -7.11
C THR A 63 -7.82 31.48 -6.41
N ILE A 64 -8.83 31.59 -5.57
CA ILE A 64 -9.38 30.49 -4.79
C ILE A 64 -10.76 30.14 -5.34
N GLY A 65 -10.87 29.00 -6.01
CA GLY A 65 -12.14 28.48 -6.53
C GLY A 65 -12.92 27.73 -5.45
N PHE A 66 -14.22 27.90 -5.38
CA PHE A 66 -15.08 27.23 -4.42
C PHE A 66 -15.76 26.00 -5.04
N GLN A 67 -15.82 24.93 -4.26
CA GLN A 67 -16.58 23.73 -4.60
C GLN A 67 -18.07 23.92 -4.29
N VAL A 68 -18.91 23.13 -4.97
CA VAL A 68 -20.35 23.09 -4.68
C VAL A 68 -20.58 22.66 -3.23
N GLY A 69 -21.45 23.41 -2.51
CA GLY A 69 -21.70 23.19 -1.09
C GLY A 69 -20.80 24.00 -0.16
N ALA A 70 -19.80 24.73 -0.67
CA ALA A 70 -18.95 25.58 0.16
C ALA A 70 -19.74 26.76 0.74
N LEU A 71 -19.56 27.01 2.04
CA LEU A 71 -20.14 28.14 2.78
C LEU A 71 -19.12 29.29 2.76
N ILE A 72 -19.41 30.35 2.00
CA ILE A 72 -18.54 31.53 1.87
C ILE A 72 -18.74 32.40 3.11
N GLN A 73 -17.66 32.69 3.86
CA GLN A 73 -17.69 33.48 5.09
C GLN A 73 -17.24 34.90 4.91
N VAL A 74 -16.57 35.22 3.81
CA VAL A 74 -16.11 36.58 3.49
C VAL A 74 -17.10 37.30 2.62
N ARG A 75 -17.07 38.65 2.66
CA ARG A 75 -17.86 39.54 1.79
C ARG A 75 -16.98 40.11 0.69
N ASP A 76 -17.61 40.51 -0.40
CA ASP A 76 -16.91 41.21 -1.46
C ASP A 76 -16.35 42.55 -0.94
N GLY A 77 -15.06 42.79 -1.19
CA GLY A 77 -14.34 43.96 -0.68
C GLY A 77 -13.87 43.86 0.79
N GLN A 78 -14.05 42.73 1.47
CA GLN A 78 -13.59 42.55 2.86
C GLN A 78 -12.06 42.40 2.89
N ASP A 79 -11.42 43.09 3.84
CA ASP A 79 -10.01 42.90 4.15
C ASP A 79 -9.81 41.58 4.86
N VAL A 80 -8.87 40.78 4.39
CA VAL A 80 -8.56 39.42 4.93
C VAL A 80 -7.10 39.36 5.33
N GLY A 81 -6.85 38.84 6.53
CA GLY A 81 -5.51 38.61 7.06
C GLY A 81 -4.99 37.18 6.78
N PRO A 82 -3.67 36.96 6.97
CA PRO A 82 -3.09 35.61 6.88
C PRO A 82 -3.75 34.66 7.90
N GLY A 83 -4.24 33.50 7.45
CA GLY A 83 -4.90 32.51 8.30
C GLY A 83 -6.40 32.74 8.52
N GLU A 84 -7.01 33.77 7.94
CA GLU A 84 -8.45 33.98 8.03
C GLU A 84 -9.24 33.02 7.15
N VAL A 85 -10.37 32.52 7.66
CA VAL A 85 -11.19 31.53 6.95
C VAL A 85 -12.01 32.22 5.87
N LEU A 86 -11.77 31.92 4.61
CA LEU A 86 -12.50 32.45 3.46
C LEU A 86 -13.79 31.69 3.19
N ALA A 87 -13.75 30.37 3.28
CA ALA A 87 -14.90 29.51 3.12
C ALA A 87 -14.77 28.24 3.97
N ARG A 88 -15.90 27.64 4.31
CA ARG A 88 -15.97 26.31 4.94
C ARG A 88 -16.61 25.35 3.98
N ILE A 89 -15.98 24.23 3.76
CA ILE A 89 -16.54 23.14 2.96
C ILE A 89 -17.14 22.14 3.94
N PRO A 90 -18.48 21.94 3.96
CA PRO A 90 -19.07 20.93 4.82
C PRO A 90 -18.63 19.54 4.34
N VAL A 91 -17.99 18.79 5.22
CA VAL A 91 -17.49 17.42 4.94
C VAL A 91 -18.65 16.40 4.95
N GLU A 92 -19.85 16.81 5.38
CA GLU A 92 -21.03 15.94 5.45
C GLU A 92 -21.47 15.33 4.12
N GLY A 93 -21.21 15.99 2.99
CA GLY A 93 -21.52 15.46 1.65
C GLY A 93 -20.66 14.27 1.23
N GLN A 94 -19.46 14.11 1.78
CA GLN A 94 -18.59 12.97 1.50
C GLN A 94 -18.88 11.77 2.43
N LYS A 95 -19.24 12.03 3.69
CA LYS A 95 -19.57 10.96 4.65
C LYS A 95 -20.89 10.22 4.34
N THR A 96 -21.84 10.87 3.67
CA THR A 96 -23.12 10.22 3.30
C THR A 96 -23.00 9.26 2.12
N ARG A 97 -21.96 9.33 1.29
CA ARG A 97 -21.66 8.28 0.30
C ARG A 97 -21.14 6.99 0.92
N ASP A 98 -20.60 7.07 2.13
CA ASP A 98 -19.97 5.95 2.83
C ASP A 98 -20.92 5.10 3.69
N ILE A 99 -22.17 5.50 3.89
CA ILE A 99 -23.15 4.70 4.64
C ILE A 99 -23.50 3.40 3.88
N THR A 100 -23.37 3.38 2.56
CA THR A 100 -23.52 2.18 1.72
C THR A 100 -22.25 1.32 1.66
N GLY A 101 -21.13 1.83 2.14
CA GLY A 101 -19.82 1.18 2.11
C GLY A 101 -19.45 0.31 3.31
N GLY A 102 -20.20 0.37 4.43
CA GLY A 102 -19.88 -0.27 5.70
C GLY A 102 -19.12 -1.61 5.66
N LEU A 103 -19.80 -2.75 5.81
CA LEU A 103 -19.18 -4.07 5.75
C LEU A 103 -18.50 -4.40 4.40
N PRO A 104 -19.06 -4.04 3.22
CA PRO A 104 -18.38 -4.23 1.96
C PRO A 104 -17.03 -3.50 1.87
N ARG A 105 -16.93 -2.28 2.43
CA ARG A 105 -15.68 -1.52 2.45
C ARG A 105 -14.60 -2.23 3.29
N VAL A 106 -14.96 -2.77 4.44
CA VAL A 106 -14.04 -3.57 5.27
C VAL A 106 -13.53 -4.80 4.50
N ALA A 107 -14.43 -5.50 3.79
CA ALA A 107 -14.04 -6.63 2.96
C ALA A 107 -13.08 -6.23 1.82
N GLU A 108 -13.31 -5.09 1.15
CA GLU A 108 -12.41 -4.55 0.11
C GLU A 108 -11.02 -4.23 0.67
N LEU A 109 -10.94 -3.63 1.86
CA LEU A 109 -9.68 -3.31 2.52
C LEU A 109 -8.88 -4.57 2.86
N PHE A 110 -9.51 -5.59 3.45
CA PHE A 110 -8.85 -6.84 3.76
C PHE A 110 -8.48 -7.68 2.53
N GLU A 111 -9.19 -7.52 1.41
CA GLU A 111 -8.81 -8.13 0.14
C GLU A 111 -7.79 -7.29 -0.66
N ALA A 112 -7.37 -6.14 -0.11
CA ALA A 112 -6.45 -5.20 -0.76
C ALA A 112 -6.88 -4.86 -2.19
N ARG A 113 -8.19 -4.67 -2.42
CA ARG A 113 -8.75 -4.33 -3.73
C ARG A 113 -8.49 -2.87 -4.04
N THR A 114 -8.12 -2.59 -5.29
CA THR A 114 -8.02 -1.22 -5.78
C THR A 114 -9.41 -0.57 -5.82
N PRO A 115 -9.61 0.60 -5.18
CA PRO A 115 -10.88 1.31 -5.21
C PRO A 115 -11.27 1.71 -6.65
N LYS A 116 -12.58 1.70 -6.96
CA LYS A 116 -13.06 2.08 -8.31
C LYS A 116 -12.73 3.53 -8.67
N ASP A 117 -12.86 4.44 -7.71
CA ASP A 117 -12.60 5.87 -7.86
C ASP A 117 -11.35 6.29 -7.07
N LYS A 118 -10.26 5.55 -7.24
CA LYS A 118 -9.03 5.80 -6.48
C LYS A 118 -8.53 7.24 -6.63
N GLY A 119 -8.10 7.83 -5.51
CA GLY A 119 -7.31 9.05 -5.48
C GLY A 119 -5.91 8.79 -6.04
N THR A 120 -5.21 9.83 -6.43
CA THR A 120 -3.82 9.76 -6.87
C THR A 120 -2.93 10.39 -5.81
N LEU A 121 -1.85 9.70 -5.45
CA LEU A 121 -0.83 10.18 -4.53
C LEU A 121 0.37 10.72 -5.30
N ALA A 122 1.09 11.68 -4.71
CA ALA A 122 2.32 12.21 -5.29
C ALA A 122 3.43 11.14 -5.31
N GLU A 123 3.99 10.88 -6.48
CA GLU A 123 5.09 9.91 -6.66
C GLU A 123 6.41 10.43 -6.06
N MET A 124 6.60 11.74 -6.10
CA MET A 124 7.82 12.40 -5.64
C MET A 124 7.50 13.72 -4.94
N THR A 125 8.45 14.19 -4.16
CA THR A 125 8.40 15.53 -3.55
C THR A 125 8.82 16.56 -4.58
N GLY A 126 7.99 17.55 -4.84
CA GLY A 126 8.32 18.57 -5.83
C GLY A 126 7.24 19.64 -5.99
N THR A 127 7.44 20.52 -6.95
CA THR A 127 6.51 21.60 -7.27
C THR A 127 5.54 21.16 -8.35
N VAL A 128 4.25 21.36 -8.10
CA VAL A 128 3.17 21.01 -9.02
C VAL A 128 3.04 22.05 -10.13
N SER A 129 2.92 21.61 -11.36
CA SER A 129 2.55 22.43 -12.52
C SER A 129 1.53 21.73 -13.40
N PHE A 130 0.69 22.51 -14.09
CA PHE A 130 -0.32 21.97 -14.99
C PHE A 130 0.16 22.10 -16.43
N GLY A 131 0.27 20.96 -17.10
CA GLY A 131 0.61 20.89 -18.52
C GLY A 131 -0.62 21.04 -19.44
N LYS A 132 -0.37 20.95 -20.75
CA LYS A 132 -1.43 21.04 -21.76
C LYS A 132 -2.45 19.92 -21.60
N GLU A 133 -3.72 20.30 -21.65
CA GLU A 133 -4.83 19.34 -21.61
C GLU A 133 -4.82 18.40 -22.81
N THR A 134 -5.06 17.12 -22.56
CA THR A 134 -5.10 16.10 -23.60
C THR A 134 -6.43 15.34 -23.52
N LYS A 135 -7.25 15.35 -24.58
CA LYS A 135 -8.47 14.53 -24.75
C LYS A 135 -9.27 14.23 -23.46
N GLY A 136 -9.70 15.28 -22.73
CA GLY A 136 -10.51 15.11 -21.52
C GLY A 136 -9.73 14.80 -20.24
N LYS A 137 -8.41 14.81 -20.28
CA LYS A 137 -7.53 14.65 -19.12
C LYS A 137 -6.69 15.90 -18.91
N VAL A 138 -6.45 16.26 -17.66
CA VAL A 138 -5.52 17.30 -17.24
C VAL A 138 -4.16 16.65 -17.01
N ARG A 139 -3.12 17.18 -17.61
CA ARG A 139 -1.75 16.75 -17.38
C ARG A 139 -1.22 17.48 -16.14
N LEU A 140 -0.89 16.73 -15.13
CA LEU A 140 -0.27 17.22 -13.90
C LEU A 140 1.19 16.81 -13.92
N GLN A 141 2.08 17.77 -13.69
CA GLN A 141 3.53 17.56 -13.65
C GLN A 141 4.04 17.92 -12.27
N ILE A 142 4.85 17.06 -11.69
CA ILE A 142 5.56 17.32 -10.44
C ILE A 142 7.04 17.38 -10.78
N THR A 143 7.67 18.52 -10.49
CA THR A 143 9.07 18.74 -10.75
C THR A 143 9.86 18.71 -9.44
N ASP A 144 10.82 17.81 -9.35
CA ASP A 144 11.74 17.70 -8.22
C ASP A 144 12.76 18.85 -8.25
N PRO A 145 13.38 19.26 -7.12
CA PRO A 145 14.50 20.20 -7.07
C PRO A 145 15.69 19.82 -7.99
N GLU A 146 15.85 18.53 -8.31
CA GLU A 146 16.88 18.02 -9.21
C GLU A 146 16.51 18.13 -10.71
N GLY A 147 15.29 18.56 -11.03
CA GLY A 147 14.79 18.75 -12.39
C GLY A 147 14.14 17.51 -13.02
N HIS A 148 13.93 16.43 -12.27
CA HIS A 148 13.14 15.30 -12.75
C HIS A 148 11.66 15.69 -12.78
N VAL A 149 10.98 15.35 -13.87
CA VAL A 149 9.55 15.65 -14.06
C VAL A 149 8.76 14.34 -14.09
N PHE A 150 7.84 14.20 -13.16
CA PHE A 150 6.86 13.13 -13.18
C PHE A 150 5.55 13.65 -13.74
N GLU A 151 4.99 12.98 -14.75
CA GLU A 151 3.74 13.37 -15.41
C GLU A 151 2.62 12.38 -15.09
N GLU A 152 1.46 12.91 -14.69
CA GLU A 152 0.25 12.13 -14.49
C GLU A 152 -0.93 12.71 -15.25
N LEU A 153 -1.78 11.83 -15.80
CA LEU A 153 -2.96 12.21 -16.58
C LEU A 153 -4.23 11.99 -15.75
N VAL A 154 -4.72 13.04 -15.14
CA VAL A 154 -5.92 13.04 -14.30
C VAL A 154 -7.17 13.31 -15.13
N PRO A 155 -8.24 12.49 -15.04
CA PRO A 155 -9.53 12.78 -15.69
C PRO A 155 -10.12 14.10 -15.18
N LYS A 156 -10.72 14.89 -16.06
CA LYS A 156 -11.34 16.20 -15.72
C LYS A 156 -12.52 16.09 -14.73
N GLU A 157 -13.09 14.91 -14.62
CA GLU A 157 -14.22 14.61 -13.72
C GLU A 157 -13.78 14.52 -12.26
N LYS A 158 -12.48 14.28 -12.02
CA LYS A 158 -11.94 14.18 -10.68
C LYS A 158 -11.54 15.55 -10.10
N ASN A 159 -11.76 15.72 -8.82
CA ASN A 159 -11.34 16.92 -8.11
C ASN A 159 -9.84 16.86 -7.83
N ILE A 160 -9.11 17.87 -8.31
CA ILE A 160 -7.69 18.05 -8.03
C ILE A 160 -7.59 18.90 -6.75
N LEU A 161 -6.85 18.41 -5.76
CA LEU A 161 -6.70 19.06 -4.45
C LEU A 161 -5.56 20.06 -4.42
N VAL A 162 -4.63 19.97 -5.37
CA VAL A 162 -3.42 20.78 -5.42
C VAL A 162 -3.55 21.95 -6.39
N HIS A 163 -2.76 23.00 -6.16
CA HIS A 163 -2.72 24.20 -6.98
C HIS A 163 -1.40 24.31 -7.73
N GLU A 164 -1.40 25.10 -8.80
CA GLU A 164 -0.19 25.39 -9.56
C GLU A 164 0.85 26.13 -8.70
N GLY A 165 2.09 25.66 -8.73
CA GLY A 165 3.17 26.19 -7.88
C GLY A 165 3.20 25.68 -6.43
N GLN A 166 2.25 24.80 -6.04
CA GLN A 166 2.26 24.20 -4.71
C GLN A 166 3.38 23.15 -4.63
N VAL A 167 4.07 23.13 -3.48
CA VAL A 167 5.02 22.06 -3.16
C VAL A 167 4.25 20.92 -2.49
N VAL A 168 4.40 19.71 -3.01
CA VAL A 168 3.81 18.49 -2.47
C VAL A 168 4.90 17.54 -2.02
N ASN A 169 4.61 16.79 -0.96
CA ASN A 169 5.49 15.74 -0.48
C ASN A 169 5.11 14.39 -1.10
N LYS A 170 6.10 13.50 -1.20
CA LYS A 170 5.85 12.12 -1.66
C LYS A 170 4.75 11.47 -0.81
N GLY A 171 3.72 10.91 -1.48
CA GLY A 171 2.58 10.28 -0.82
C GLY A 171 1.44 11.22 -0.41
N GLU A 172 1.55 12.53 -0.67
CA GLU A 172 0.46 13.47 -0.45
C GLU A 172 -0.64 13.30 -1.52
N SER A 173 -1.92 13.44 -1.11
CA SER A 173 -3.05 13.27 -2.03
C SER A 173 -3.15 14.44 -3.00
N ILE A 174 -3.00 14.17 -4.29
CA ILE A 174 -3.13 15.15 -5.37
C ILE A 174 -4.57 15.21 -5.88
N VAL A 175 -5.21 14.05 -5.96
CA VAL A 175 -6.57 13.88 -6.48
C VAL A 175 -7.44 13.31 -5.37
N ASP A 176 -8.64 13.88 -5.24
CA ASP A 176 -9.64 13.42 -4.27
C ASP A 176 -10.09 11.98 -4.58
N GLY A 177 -10.20 11.20 -3.52
CA GLY A 177 -10.65 9.80 -3.58
C GLY A 177 -9.93 8.92 -2.54
N PRO A 178 -10.45 7.72 -2.30
CA PRO A 178 -9.81 6.76 -1.42
C PRO A 178 -8.45 6.36 -1.98
N ALA A 179 -7.43 6.35 -1.13
CA ALA A 179 -6.09 5.94 -1.53
C ALA A 179 -6.04 4.43 -1.84
N ASP A 180 -5.23 4.05 -2.82
CA ASP A 180 -4.97 2.65 -3.12
C ASP A 180 -3.96 2.10 -2.09
N PRO A 181 -4.29 1.03 -1.35
CA PRO A 181 -3.37 0.43 -0.38
C PRO A 181 -2.01 0.02 -0.98
N GLN A 182 -1.98 -0.39 -2.27
CA GLN A 182 -0.74 -0.74 -2.96
C GLN A 182 0.15 0.49 -3.18
N ASP A 183 -0.44 1.64 -3.55
CA ASP A 183 0.29 2.89 -3.74
C ASP A 183 0.82 3.42 -2.40
N ILE A 184 0.03 3.31 -1.32
CA ILE A 184 0.50 3.67 0.03
C ILE A 184 1.71 2.83 0.43
N LEU A 185 1.67 1.51 0.23
CA LEU A 185 2.79 0.62 0.56
C LEU A 185 4.06 1.00 -0.22
N ARG A 186 3.91 1.29 -1.52
CA ARG A 186 5.02 1.62 -2.41
C ARG A 186 5.65 2.97 -2.09
N LEU A 187 4.84 3.98 -1.74
CA LEU A 187 5.30 5.35 -1.56
C LEU A 187 5.66 5.68 -0.12
N LEU A 188 4.83 5.26 0.84
CA LEU A 188 4.94 5.64 2.25
C LEU A 188 5.45 4.51 3.16
N GLY A 189 5.37 3.26 2.70
CA GLY A 189 5.87 2.10 3.44
C GLY A 189 4.84 1.40 4.33
N ILE A 190 5.32 0.47 5.17
CA ILE A 190 4.49 -0.46 5.95
C ILE A 190 3.72 0.27 7.07
N GLU A 191 4.35 1.22 7.74
CA GLU A 191 3.77 1.89 8.92
C GLU A 191 2.53 2.69 8.54
N GLU A 192 2.64 3.53 7.52
CA GLU A 192 1.52 4.35 7.04
C GLU A 192 0.40 3.50 6.43
N LEU A 193 0.75 2.42 5.71
CA LEU A 193 -0.24 1.47 5.24
C LEU A 193 -1.00 0.81 6.41
N SER A 194 -0.29 0.37 7.43
CA SER A 194 -0.91 -0.27 8.60
C SER A 194 -1.85 0.70 9.32
N ARG A 195 -1.41 1.94 9.52
CA ARG A 195 -2.23 3.01 10.11
C ARG A 195 -3.47 3.27 9.27
N TYR A 196 -3.30 3.44 7.96
CA TYR A 196 -4.41 3.68 7.04
C TYR A 196 -5.48 2.58 7.11
N ILE A 197 -5.08 1.29 7.04
CA ILE A 197 -6.04 0.18 7.08
C ILE A 197 -6.74 0.13 8.45
N VAL A 198 -6.00 0.32 9.55
CA VAL A 198 -6.59 0.31 10.90
C VAL A 198 -7.61 1.44 11.05
N ASP A 199 -7.26 2.66 10.65
CA ASP A 199 -8.13 3.83 10.77
C ASP A 199 -9.39 3.67 9.91
N GLU A 200 -9.27 3.27 8.64
CA GLU A 200 -10.40 3.03 7.73
C GLU A 200 -11.36 1.95 8.26
N VAL A 201 -10.83 0.84 8.78
CA VAL A 201 -11.65 -0.24 9.35
C VAL A 201 -12.31 0.20 10.64
N GLN A 202 -11.57 0.87 11.53
CA GLN A 202 -12.09 1.39 12.79
C GLN A 202 -13.19 2.44 12.57
N ASP A 203 -13.03 3.31 11.59
CA ASP A 203 -14.06 4.31 11.27
C ASP A 203 -15.38 3.65 10.89
N VAL A 204 -15.36 2.59 10.09
CA VAL A 204 -16.58 1.83 9.76
C VAL A 204 -17.23 1.24 11.02
N TYR A 205 -16.45 0.62 11.90
CA TYR A 205 -16.99 0.01 13.12
C TYR A 205 -17.44 1.06 14.16
N ARG A 206 -16.69 2.14 14.33
CA ARG A 206 -17.04 3.25 15.22
C ARG A 206 -18.35 3.93 14.83
N LEU A 207 -18.60 4.12 13.52
CA LEU A 207 -19.87 4.63 13.01
C LEU A 207 -21.06 3.73 13.36
N GLN A 208 -20.85 2.43 13.51
CA GLN A 208 -21.85 1.46 13.93
C GLN A 208 -21.90 1.28 15.46
N GLY A 209 -21.14 2.06 16.24
CA GLY A 209 -21.09 1.97 17.69
C GLY A 209 -20.30 0.78 18.24
N VAL A 210 -19.63 0.01 17.40
CA VAL A 210 -18.83 -1.16 17.79
C VAL A 210 -17.43 -0.72 18.16
N LYS A 211 -16.98 -1.09 19.37
CA LYS A 211 -15.61 -0.82 19.86
C LYS A 211 -14.75 -2.07 19.69
N ILE A 212 -13.73 -1.99 18.85
CA ILE A 212 -12.76 -3.06 18.61
C ILE A 212 -11.38 -2.51 18.99
N ASN A 213 -10.53 -3.33 19.60
CA ASN A 213 -9.14 -2.95 19.85
C ASN A 213 -8.34 -3.08 18.54
N ASP A 214 -7.48 -2.11 18.25
CA ASP A 214 -6.66 -2.03 17.04
C ASP A 214 -5.82 -3.29 16.82
N LYS A 215 -5.36 -3.94 17.90
CA LYS A 215 -4.55 -5.17 17.84
C LYS A 215 -5.18 -6.29 17.02
N HIS A 216 -6.51 -6.39 17.00
CA HIS A 216 -7.21 -7.42 16.22
C HIS A 216 -7.08 -7.17 14.71
N ILE A 217 -7.09 -5.90 14.30
CA ILE A 217 -6.92 -5.49 12.90
C ILE A 217 -5.44 -5.58 12.52
N GLU A 218 -4.53 -5.13 13.38
CA GLU A 218 -3.09 -5.18 13.18
C GLU A 218 -2.57 -6.60 12.94
N VAL A 219 -3.10 -7.59 13.67
CA VAL A 219 -2.76 -9.01 13.45
C VAL A 219 -3.12 -9.46 12.04
N ILE A 220 -4.27 -9.03 11.51
CA ILE A 220 -4.69 -9.36 10.16
C ILE A 220 -3.78 -8.68 9.14
N VAL A 221 -3.52 -7.39 9.30
CA VAL A 221 -2.63 -6.61 8.41
C VAL A 221 -1.22 -7.21 8.39
N ARG A 222 -0.70 -7.65 9.54
CA ARG A 222 0.58 -8.37 9.63
C ARG A 222 0.61 -9.62 8.76
N GLN A 223 -0.49 -10.40 8.71
CA GLN A 223 -0.55 -11.57 7.84
C GLN A 223 -0.62 -11.21 6.35
N MET A 224 -1.27 -10.09 6.01
CA MET A 224 -1.32 -9.58 4.64
C MET A 224 0.05 -9.12 4.12
N LEU A 225 0.95 -8.69 5.01
CA LEU A 225 2.31 -8.19 4.70
C LEU A 225 3.41 -9.23 4.94
N ARG A 226 3.06 -10.49 5.09
CA ARG A 226 4.01 -11.56 5.42
C ARG A 226 4.96 -11.89 4.26
N ARG A 227 4.54 -11.68 3.02
CA ARG A 227 5.33 -12.00 1.83
C ARG A 227 5.99 -10.79 1.20
N VAL A 228 7.11 -11.05 0.55
CA VAL A 228 7.91 -10.06 -0.18
C VAL A 228 8.19 -10.59 -1.59
N VAL A 229 8.51 -9.68 -2.51
CA VAL A 229 8.93 -10.01 -3.87
C VAL A 229 10.41 -9.75 -4.00
N VAL A 230 11.15 -10.71 -4.51
CA VAL A 230 12.58 -10.58 -4.79
C VAL A 230 12.77 -9.68 -6.01
N GLU A 231 13.47 -8.56 -5.85
CA GLU A 231 13.80 -7.65 -6.96
C GLU A 231 15.14 -8.03 -7.60
N ASN A 232 16.18 -8.08 -6.78
CA ASN A 232 17.51 -8.48 -7.23
C ASN A 232 17.96 -9.70 -6.42
N VAL A 233 18.34 -10.73 -7.13
CA VAL A 233 18.69 -12.04 -6.57
C VAL A 233 20.01 -12.03 -5.81
N GLY A 234 20.97 -11.13 -6.18
CA GLY A 234 22.33 -11.18 -5.65
C GLY A 234 22.98 -12.56 -5.90
N GLU A 235 23.59 -13.12 -4.87
CA GLU A 235 24.17 -14.47 -4.89
C GLU A 235 23.29 -15.51 -4.18
N SER A 236 22.00 -15.25 -4.07
CA SER A 236 21.02 -16.17 -3.50
C SER A 236 20.49 -17.19 -4.53
N ASN A 237 19.83 -18.23 -4.05
CA ASN A 237 19.19 -19.24 -4.91
C ASN A 237 17.77 -18.87 -5.34
N TYR A 238 17.32 -17.63 -5.11
CA TYR A 238 15.98 -17.18 -5.49
C TYR A 238 15.89 -16.84 -6.97
N ILE A 239 14.67 -16.74 -7.46
CA ILE A 239 14.36 -16.27 -8.81
C ILE A 239 13.84 -14.83 -8.74
N GLY A 240 14.27 -13.96 -9.65
CA GLY A 240 13.75 -12.59 -9.74
C GLY A 240 12.24 -12.58 -9.94
N GLY A 241 11.51 -11.80 -9.11
CA GLY A 241 10.04 -11.76 -9.09
C GLY A 241 9.37 -12.87 -8.25
N GLU A 242 10.13 -13.73 -7.61
CA GLU A 242 9.60 -14.77 -6.73
C GLU A 242 9.00 -14.17 -5.45
N GLN A 243 7.88 -14.75 -4.99
CA GLN A 243 7.22 -14.35 -3.75
C GLN A 243 7.65 -15.27 -2.60
N VAL A 244 8.48 -14.75 -1.71
CA VAL A 244 9.08 -15.48 -0.59
C VAL A 244 8.53 -14.96 0.73
N GLU A 245 8.57 -15.78 1.78
CA GLU A 245 8.26 -15.30 3.13
C GLU A 245 9.37 -14.37 3.64
N ARG A 246 8.96 -13.24 4.24
CA ARG A 246 9.90 -12.23 4.75
C ARG A 246 10.92 -12.79 5.75
N SER A 247 10.51 -13.72 6.61
CA SER A 247 11.39 -14.36 7.57
C SER A 247 12.46 -15.23 6.90
N GLU A 248 12.12 -15.90 5.82
CA GLU A 248 13.02 -16.77 5.07
C GLU A 248 14.09 -15.96 4.35
N ILE A 249 13.70 -14.91 3.62
CA ILE A 249 14.67 -14.07 2.91
C ILE A 249 15.63 -13.34 3.87
N LEU A 250 15.14 -12.92 5.05
CA LEU A 250 16.01 -12.33 6.07
C LEU A 250 17.05 -13.32 6.58
N ASN A 251 16.64 -14.56 6.93
CA ASN A 251 17.55 -15.61 7.38
C ASN A 251 18.59 -15.95 6.30
N THR A 252 18.16 -16.01 5.03
CA THR A 252 19.06 -16.28 3.89
C THR A 252 20.04 -15.14 3.68
N ASN A 253 19.57 -13.90 3.78
CA ASN A 253 20.43 -12.72 3.66
C ASN A 253 21.46 -12.63 4.81
N ASP A 254 21.07 -12.96 6.03
CA ASP A 254 21.98 -13.02 7.18
C ASP A 254 23.07 -14.07 6.95
N ALA A 255 22.70 -15.26 6.43
CA ALA A 255 23.65 -16.31 6.08
C ALA A 255 24.61 -15.91 4.94
N LEU A 256 24.09 -15.22 3.91
CA LEU A 256 24.91 -14.71 2.80
C LEU A 256 25.87 -13.61 3.27
N GLN A 257 25.41 -12.69 4.12
CA GLN A 257 26.26 -11.65 4.69
C GLN A 257 27.38 -12.25 5.58
N ALA A 258 27.05 -13.27 6.38
CA ALA A 258 28.05 -13.98 7.17
C ALA A 258 29.10 -14.69 6.29
N ALA A 259 28.72 -15.12 5.09
CA ALA A 259 29.62 -15.72 4.08
C ALA A 259 30.35 -14.68 3.21
N GLY A 260 30.11 -13.35 3.41
CA GLY A 260 30.71 -12.29 2.62
C GLY A 260 30.14 -12.15 1.19
N LYS A 261 28.95 -12.71 0.94
CA LYS A 261 28.26 -12.71 -0.35
C LYS A 261 27.25 -11.55 -0.44
N ILE A 262 26.86 -11.21 -1.68
CA ILE A 262 25.88 -10.14 -1.94
C ILE A 262 24.46 -10.63 -1.59
N PRO A 263 23.75 -9.97 -0.64
CA PRO A 263 22.40 -10.34 -0.26
C PRO A 263 21.38 -10.02 -1.35
N ALA A 264 20.22 -10.71 -1.32
CA ALA A 264 19.10 -10.41 -2.20
C ALA A 264 18.35 -9.14 -1.73
N THR A 265 17.93 -8.30 -2.68
CA THR A 265 17.04 -7.16 -2.41
C THR A 265 15.58 -7.54 -2.68
N TYR A 266 14.68 -7.00 -1.88
CA TYR A 266 13.25 -7.32 -1.95
C TYR A 266 12.38 -6.11 -1.70
N SER A 267 11.18 -6.11 -2.28
CA SER A 267 10.10 -5.15 -1.99
C SER A 267 8.98 -5.82 -1.21
N ASN A 268 8.30 -5.00 -0.38
CA ASN A 268 7.17 -5.49 0.39
C ASN A 268 5.96 -5.71 -0.51
N LEU A 269 5.24 -6.81 -0.28
CA LEU A 269 4.05 -7.18 -1.05
C LEU A 269 2.84 -7.19 -0.13
N LEU A 270 1.78 -6.48 -0.52
CA LEU A 270 0.48 -6.54 0.13
C LEU A 270 -0.41 -7.56 -0.57
N LEU A 271 -0.80 -8.59 0.15
CA LEU A 271 -1.75 -9.60 -0.33
C LEU A 271 -3.08 -9.46 0.38
N GLY A 272 -4.19 -9.64 -0.35
CA GLY A 272 -5.49 -9.82 0.28
C GLY A 272 -5.52 -11.08 1.15
N ILE A 273 -6.40 -11.13 2.16
CA ILE A 273 -6.46 -12.26 3.12
C ILE A 273 -6.67 -13.61 2.42
N THR A 274 -7.46 -13.65 1.36
CA THR A 274 -7.69 -14.87 0.58
C THR A 274 -6.40 -15.37 -0.09
N LYS A 275 -5.69 -14.47 -0.79
CA LYS A 275 -4.40 -14.80 -1.41
C LYS A 275 -3.35 -15.16 -0.37
N ALA A 276 -3.26 -14.41 0.72
CA ALA A 276 -2.32 -14.69 1.81
C ALA A 276 -2.55 -16.07 2.43
N SER A 277 -3.82 -16.48 2.58
CA SER A 277 -4.17 -17.79 3.12
C SER A 277 -3.85 -18.96 2.17
N LEU A 278 -3.96 -18.75 0.85
CA LEU A 278 -3.63 -19.78 -0.16
C LEU A 278 -2.12 -19.87 -0.45
N SER A 279 -1.38 -18.78 -0.23
CA SER A 279 0.06 -18.72 -0.48
C SER A 279 0.90 -19.09 0.75
N THR A 280 0.33 -19.73 1.78
CA THR A 280 1.06 -20.23 2.95
C THR A 280 1.97 -21.38 2.58
N ASP A 281 3.06 -21.59 3.33
CA ASP A 281 4.00 -22.69 3.12
C ASP A 281 3.37 -24.04 3.44
N SER A 282 2.39 -24.07 4.37
CA SER A 282 1.62 -25.26 4.70
C SER A 282 0.52 -25.52 3.65
N PHE A 283 0.71 -26.53 2.81
CA PHE A 283 -0.30 -26.96 1.85
C PHE A 283 -1.55 -27.55 2.53
N ILE A 284 -1.42 -28.14 3.72
CA ILE A 284 -2.55 -28.68 4.50
C ILE A 284 -3.46 -27.53 4.93
N SER A 285 -2.88 -26.44 5.44
CA SER A 285 -3.62 -25.23 5.81
C SER A 285 -4.31 -24.58 4.62
N ALA A 286 -3.62 -24.42 3.50
CA ALA A 286 -4.16 -23.87 2.27
C ALA A 286 -5.30 -24.71 1.70
N ALA A 287 -5.12 -26.03 1.58
CA ALA A 287 -6.13 -26.96 1.06
C ALA A 287 -7.39 -27.00 1.90
N SER A 288 -7.28 -26.79 3.21
CA SER A 288 -8.45 -26.74 4.11
C SER A 288 -9.27 -25.46 4.00
N PHE A 289 -8.79 -24.44 3.29
CA PHE A 289 -9.47 -23.14 3.13
C PHE A 289 -10.27 -23.08 1.83
N GLN A 290 -9.61 -23.13 0.69
CA GLN A 290 -10.23 -23.10 -0.65
C GLN A 290 -9.38 -23.87 -1.65
N GLU A 291 -9.94 -24.17 -2.82
CA GLU A 291 -9.25 -24.81 -3.95
C GLU A 291 -8.53 -26.12 -3.57
N THR A 292 -9.15 -26.94 -2.71
CA THR A 292 -8.56 -28.16 -2.13
C THR A 292 -7.87 -29.04 -3.15
N THR A 293 -8.54 -29.35 -4.25
CA THR A 293 -8.02 -30.25 -5.30
C THR A 293 -6.77 -29.67 -5.97
N ARG A 294 -6.80 -28.39 -6.31
CA ARG A 294 -5.68 -27.70 -6.96
C ARG A 294 -4.45 -27.69 -6.06
N VAL A 295 -4.61 -27.23 -4.81
CA VAL A 295 -3.51 -27.13 -3.83
C VAL A 295 -2.88 -28.50 -3.57
N LEU A 296 -3.70 -29.55 -3.36
CA LEU A 296 -3.18 -30.90 -3.12
C LEU A 296 -2.48 -31.47 -4.35
N THR A 297 -3.00 -31.23 -5.55
CA THR A 297 -2.37 -31.67 -6.79
C THR A 297 -1.02 -31.00 -7.00
N GLU A 298 -0.94 -29.69 -6.83
CA GLU A 298 0.32 -28.94 -6.93
C GLU A 298 1.34 -29.41 -5.88
N ALA A 299 0.89 -29.62 -4.63
CA ALA A 299 1.76 -30.11 -3.57
C ALA A 299 2.29 -31.51 -3.84
N ALA A 300 1.45 -32.42 -4.42
CA ALA A 300 1.86 -33.76 -4.80
C ALA A 300 2.87 -33.78 -5.96
N ILE A 301 2.64 -32.95 -6.99
CA ILE A 301 3.55 -32.84 -8.15
C ILE A 301 4.91 -32.31 -7.72
N MET A 302 4.92 -31.26 -6.84
CA MET A 302 6.15 -30.67 -6.35
C MET A 302 6.84 -31.46 -5.23
N GLY A 303 6.21 -32.54 -4.72
CA GLY A 303 6.73 -33.26 -3.56
C GLY A 303 6.86 -32.42 -2.30
N LYS A 304 5.97 -31.46 -2.09
CA LYS A 304 6.04 -30.54 -0.94
C LYS A 304 5.94 -31.29 0.39
N ARG A 305 6.76 -30.90 1.34
CA ARG A 305 6.72 -31.35 2.73
C ARG A 305 6.16 -30.25 3.62
N ASP A 306 5.20 -30.58 4.48
CA ASP A 306 4.63 -29.66 5.48
C ASP A 306 5.35 -29.82 6.80
N GLU A 307 5.95 -28.74 7.30
CA GLU A 307 6.70 -28.73 8.55
C GLU A 307 5.82 -28.65 9.81
N LEU A 308 4.49 -28.56 9.66
CA LEU A 308 3.50 -28.49 10.74
C LEU A 308 3.82 -27.39 11.77
N ARG A 309 4.23 -26.23 11.31
CA ARG A 309 4.63 -25.08 12.20
C ARG A 309 3.44 -24.34 12.79
N GLY A 310 2.29 -24.34 12.12
CA GLY A 310 1.10 -23.58 12.52
C GLY A 310 0.15 -24.37 13.41
N LEU A 311 -0.93 -23.73 13.81
CA LEU A 311 -1.95 -24.36 14.65
C LEU A 311 -2.89 -25.25 13.85
N LYS A 312 -3.33 -24.80 12.68
CA LYS A 312 -4.37 -25.42 11.86
C LYS A 312 -3.97 -26.79 11.33
N GLU A 313 -2.79 -26.91 10.77
CA GLU A 313 -2.24 -28.18 10.24
C GLU A 313 -2.06 -29.22 11.35
N ASN A 314 -1.61 -28.83 12.55
CA ASN A 314 -1.48 -29.74 13.66
C ASN A 314 -2.85 -30.26 14.14
N VAL A 315 -3.87 -29.38 14.18
CA VAL A 315 -5.25 -29.78 14.51
C VAL A 315 -5.82 -30.75 13.50
N ILE A 316 -5.63 -30.49 12.21
CA ILE A 316 -6.12 -31.34 11.13
C ILE A 316 -5.48 -32.74 11.18
N VAL A 317 -4.19 -32.83 11.48
CA VAL A 317 -3.45 -34.09 11.59
C VAL A 317 -3.68 -34.81 12.93
N GLY A 318 -4.38 -34.16 13.89
CA GLY A 318 -4.65 -34.71 15.21
C GLY A 318 -3.46 -34.69 16.16
N ARG A 319 -2.51 -33.75 15.97
CA ARG A 319 -1.36 -33.54 16.86
C ARG A 319 -1.61 -32.42 17.86
N LEU A 320 -0.81 -32.38 18.90
CA LEU A 320 -0.80 -31.25 19.84
C LEU A 320 -0.38 -29.98 19.09
N ILE A 321 -1.05 -28.86 19.38
CA ILE A 321 -0.70 -27.56 18.80
C ILE A 321 0.63 -27.04 19.38
N PRO A 322 1.44 -26.28 18.65
CA PRO A 322 2.69 -25.71 19.14
C PRO A 322 2.43 -24.47 20.00
N ALA A 323 1.55 -24.59 20.99
CA ALA A 323 1.17 -23.54 21.95
C ALA A 323 0.69 -24.18 23.27
N GLY A 324 0.78 -23.45 24.35
CA GLY A 324 0.37 -23.91 25.69
C GLY A 324 1.12 -25.19 26.10
N THR A 325 0.39 -26.22 26.54
CA THR A 325 0.97 -27.49 27.00
C THR A 325 1.67 -28.29 25.91
N GLY A 326 1.32 -28.05 24.61
CA GLY A 326 1.97 -28.71 23.49
C GLY A 326 3.34 -28.14 23.12
N MET A 327 3.69 -26.96 23.64
CA MET A 327 4.95 -26.29 23.27
C MET A 327 6.18 -27.12 23.69
N ALA A 328 6.19 -27.65 24.91
CA ALA A 328 7.28 -28.50 25.39
C ALA A 328 7.44 -29.76 24.52
N TYR A 329 6.35 -30.38 24.12
CA TYR A 329 6.37 -31.55 23.22
C TYR A 329 6.99 -31.20 21.85
N HIS A 330 6.59 -30.07 21.25
CA HIS A 330 7.15 -29.64 19.95
C HIS A 330 8.62 -29.25 20.05
N GLN A 331 9.04 -28.62 21.15
CA GLN A 331 10.45 -28.30 21.38
C GLN A 331 11.31 -29.56 21.53
N ALA A 332 10.84 -30.53 22.33
CA ALA A 332 11.53 -31.80 22.50
C ALA A 332 11.63 -32.60 21.18
N ARG A 333 10.56 -32.59 20.39
CA ARG A 333 10.55 -33.23 19.07
C ARG A 333 11.52 -32.55 18.12
N LYS A 334 11.53 -31.21 18.03
CA LYS A 334 12.47 -30.47 17.18
C LYS A 334 13.93 -30.75 17.56
N ALA A 335 14.21 -30.83 18.85
CA ALA A 335 15.55 -31.20 19.33
C ALA A 335 15.93 -32.62 18.92
N LYS A 336 14.99 -33.56 19.01
CA LYS A 336 15.20 -34.94 18.56
C LYS A 336 15.42 -35.03 17.05
N ASP A 337 14.56 -34.40 16.25
CA ASP A 337 14.68 -34.38 14.78
C ASP A 337 16.03 -33.78 14.35
N ALA A 338 16.51 -32.73 15.02
CA ALA A 338 17.83 -32.14 14.78
C ALA A 338 19.00 -33.08 15.12
N MET A 339 18.85 -33.88 16.18
CA MET A 339 19.86 -34.91 16.54
C MET A 339 19.88 -36.05 15.53
N ASP A 340 18.70 -36.53 15.13
CA ASP A 340 18.57 -37.59 14.12
C ASP A 340 19.11 -37.14 12.75
N ASP A 341 18.91 -35.88 12.36
CA ASP A 341 19.47 -35.30 11.12
C ASP A 341 21.01 -35.13 11.20
N ALA A 342 21.55 -34.77 12.37
CA ALA A 342 23.00 -34.68 12.57
C ALA A 342 23.65 -36.05 12.49
N GLU A 343 23.02 -37.08 13.07
CA GLU A 343 23.50 -38.45 13.01
C GLU A 343 23.49 -38.99 11.55
N ARG A 344 22.40 -38.75 10.82
CA ARG A 344 22.32 -39.10 9.38
C ARG A 344 23.40 -38.43 8.53
N ARG A 345 23.71 -37.15 8.81
CA ARG A 345 24.79 -36.43 8.09
C ARG A 345 26.15 -37.07 8.42
N ALA A 346 26.40 -37.37 9.67
CA ALA A 346 27.65 -37.97 10.09
C ALA A 346 27.84 -39.36 9.46
N ILE A 347 26.75 -40.18 9.33
CA ILE A 347 26.80 -41.45 8.66
C ILE A 347 27.07 -41.27 7.15
N ALA A 348 26.37 -40.33 6.50
CA ALA A 348 26.56 -40.05 5.08
C ALA A 348 27.98 -39.53 4.74
N GLU A 349 28.54 -38.71 5.64
CA GLU A 349 29.92 -38.23 5.52
C GLU A 349 30.93 -39.36 5.70
N ALA A 350 30.67 -40.26 6.63
CA ALA A 350 31.51 -41.46 6.83
C ALA A 350 31.48 -42.40 5.62
N GLU A 351 30.28 -42.67 5.08
CA GLU A 351 30.09 -43.51 3.87
C GLU A 351 30.77 -42.85 2.64
N ALA A 352 30.67 -41.53 2.50
CA ALA A 352 31.33 -40.79 1.41
C ALA A 352 32.87 -40.89 1.52
N ALA A 353 33.40 -40.73 2.74
CA ALA A 353 34.83 -40.87 2.99
C ALA A 353 35.34 -42.31 2.73
N GLU A 354 34.56 -43.32 3.08
CA GLU A 354 34.91 -44.72 2.76
C GLU A 354 34.88 -44.97 1.24
N MET A 355 33.91 -44.39 0.51
CA MET A 355 33.88 -44.49 -0.95
C MET A 355 35.06 -43.81 -1.62
N GLU A 356 35.45 -42.60 -1.16
CA GLU A 356 36.66 -41.91 -1.64
C GLU A 356 37.93 -42.70 -1.36
N ALA A 357 38.09 -43.23 -0.16
CA ALA A 357 39.24 -44.06 0.20
C ALA A 357 39.32 -45.34 -0.63
N SER A 358 38.17 -45.98 -0.92
CA SER A 358 38.13 -47.17 -1.80
C SER A 358 38.43 -46.86 -3.26
N ALA A 359 38.00 -45.68 -3.74
CA ALA A 359 38.31 -45.21 -5.10
C ALA A 359 39.80 -44.86 -5.25
N GLU A 360 40.42 -44.23 -4.26
CA GLU A 360 41.87 -43.95 -4.24
C GLU A 360 42.71 -45.27 -4.18
N ALA A 361 42.27 -46.25 -3.39
CA ALA A 361 42.92 -47.56 -3.33
C ALA A 361 42.87 -48.30 -4.68
N SER A 362 41.74 -48.24 -5.38
CA SER A 362 41.61 -48.86 -6.72
C SER A 362 42.45 -48.16 -7.80
N VAL A 363 42.71 -46.86 -7.70
CA VAL A 363 43.56 -46.12 -8.62
C VAL A 363 45.05 -46.46 -8.39
N THR A 364 45.47 -46.70 -7.17
CA THR A 364 46.84 -47.06 -6.81
C THR A 364 47.18 -48.52 -7.18
N GLU A 365 46.23 -49.42 -7.19
CA GLU A 365 46.41 -50.82 -7.60
C GLU A 365 46.51 -51.01 -9.14
N GLY A 366 45.93 -50.05 -9.92
CA GLY A 366 46.01 -50.04 -11.38
C GLY A 366 47.33 -49.49 -11.98
N ALA A 367 48.22 -48.95 -11.16
CA ALA A 367 49.52 -48.37 -11.58
C ALA A 367 50.71 -49.25 -11.24
N ALA A 368 50.65 -50.58 -11.46
CA ALA A 368 51.81 -51.44 -11.46
C ALA A 368 52.60 -51.24 -12.79
N PRO A 369 53.87 -50.86 -12.76
CA PRO A 369 54.63 -50.71 -13.99
C PRO A 369 54.93 -52.05 -14.63
N ASP A 370 54.46 -52.20 -15.84
CA ASP A 370 54.92 -53.26 -16.77
C ASP A 370 56.38 -52.93 -17.14
N ALA A 371 57.29 -53.50 -16.36
CA ALA A 371 58.71 -53.41 -16.64
C ALA A 371 59.31 -54.75 -16.50
N ALA A 372 59.32 -55.51 -17.62
CA ALA A 372 60.39 -56.44 -17.98
C ALA A 372 59.99 -57.22 -19.23
N ALA A 373 60.58 -56.91 -20.36
CA ALA A 373 61.23 -57.93 -21.23
C ALA A 373 61.82 -57.25 -22.46
N ASP A 374 63.16 -57.42 -22.53
CA ASP A 374 64.11 -57.33 -23.65
C ASP A 374 64.46 -55.92 -24.16
#